data_ce91edb2f08c02e26146f27b7d71a118
#
_entry.id   ce91edb2f08c02e26146f27b7d71a118
#
_cell.length_a   1.000
_cell.length_b   1.000
_cell.length_c   1.000
_cell.angle_alpha   90.00
_cell.angle_beta   90.00
_cell.angle_gamma   90.00
#
_symmetry.space_group_name_H-M   'P 1'
#
loop_
_entity.id
_entity.type
_entity.pdbx_description
1 polymer ?
#
loop_
_entity_poly.entity_id
_entity_poly.type
_entity_poly.pdbx_seq_one_letter_code
_entity_poly.pdbx_strand_id
1 'polypeptide(L)'
;MGLQKTLALSAVAAGIMLSLSGAQAAPLLSSSEPMTINASDLAAKEKALTDFPLMEAVKSSIQTLDNSAVEQIEPGRAANPANVRRVESILKEADWDYLFPMRAPEYTYSNFLKAIGKFPAVCGTYTDGRDSDAICRKTLATMFAHFAQETGGHESWRDIPEWRQALVYLREVGWTEGQKGGYNGECNPDVWQGQTWPCGKDKDGDFLSYFGRGAKQLSYNYNYGPFSDAMYGDVRPLLDKPELVADTWMNLASAVFFFVYPQPPKPSMLHVIDGTWQPNDRDKANGLVSGFGVTIQIINGGVECGGADENAQSLNRIAYYKEFANYLKVPVPADEVLGCKR
;
A
#
# COMPACT_ATOMS: atom_id res chain seq x y z
N MET A 1 -35.94 9.21 -16.77
CA MET A 1 -35.32 8.66 -15.57
C MET A 1 -33.83 8.63 -15.85
N GLY A 2 -33.12 9.71 -15.47
CA GLY A 2 -31.69 9.86 -15.75
C GLY A 2 -30.88 9.33 -14.58
N LEU A 3 -30.03 8.36 -14.83
CA LEU A 3 -28.99 7.93 -13.89
C LEU A 3 -27.95 9.05 -13.77
N GLN A 4 -27.92 9.74 -12.64
CA GLN A 4 -26.75 10.51 -12.25
C GLN A 4 -25.62 9.52 -11.91
N LYS A 5 -24.68 9.36 -12.84
CA LYS A 5 -23.41 8.73 -12.52
C LYS A 5 -22.58 9.75 -11.75
N THR A 6 -22.49 9.58 -10.45
CA THR A 6 -21.51 10.25 -9.63
C THR A 6 -20.14 9.72 -10.03
N LEU A 7 -19.37 10.53 -10.77
CA LEU A 7 -17.96 10.24 -11.06
C LEU A 7 -17.19 10.39 -9.75
N ALA A 8 -16.77 9.28 -9.16
CA ALA A 8 -15.74 9.30 -8.14
C ALA A 8 -14.44 9.76 -8.82
N LEU A 9 -14.04 11.00 -8.55
CA LEU A 9 -12.70 11.45 -8.91
C LEU A 9 -11.70 10.64 -8.10
N SER A 10 -10.98 9.77 -8.81
CA SER A 10 -9.89 9.01 -8.21
C SER A 10 -8.87 9.95 -7.59
N ALA A 11 -8.43 9.62 -6.39
CA ALA A 11 -7.49 10.36 -5.55
C ALA A 11 -6.12 10.69 -6.19
N VAL A 12 -5.88 10.27 -7.43
CA VAL A 12 -4.68 10.57 -8.21
C VAL A 12 -4.58 12.06 -8.58
N ALA A 13 -5.70 12.78 -8.68
CA ALA A 13 -5.70 14.20 -9.05
C ALA A 13 -5.32 15.16 -7.89
N ALA A 14 -5.45 14.74 -6.64
CA ALA A 14 -5.22 15.62 -5.48
C ALA A 14 -3.74 15.71 -5.04
N GLY A 15 -2.84 14.89 -5.60
CA GLY A 15 -1.43 14.80 -5.17
C GLY A 15 -0.45 15.69 -5.94
N ILE A 16 -0.85 16.40 -6.99
CA ILE A 16 0.03 17.30 -7.74
C ILE A 16 -0.21 18.74 -7.30
N MET A 17 0.10 19.05 -6.06
CA MET A 17 0.38 20.42 -5.67
C MET A 17 1.86 20.71 -5.98
N LEU A 18 2.13 21.17 -7.18
CA LEU A 18 3.36 21.88 -7.50
C LEU A 18 3.46 23.11 -6.61
N SER A 19 4.39 23.11 -5.68
CA SER A 19 4.81 24.34 -5.00
C SER A 19 5.53 25.23 -6.01
N LEU A 20 4.77 26.03 -6.75
CA LEU A 20 5.29 27.18 -7.47
C LEU A 20 5.43 28.33 -6.48
N SER A 21 6.62 28.49 -5.93
CA SER A 21 7.01 29.74 -5.27
C SER A 21 6.95 30.87 -6.31
N GLY A 22 6.02 31.80 -6.14
CA GLY A 22 6.01 33.05 -6.90
C GLY A 22 4.77 33.38 -7.72
N ALA A 23 3.66 32.66 -7.58
CA ALA A 23 2.40 33.11 -8.19
C ALA A 23 1.68 34.12 -7.27
N GLN A 24 1.54 35.34 -7.72
CA GLN A 24 0.61 36.31 -7.14
C GLN A 24 -0.79 35.67 -7.07
N ALA A 25 -1.42 35.79 -5.91
CA ALA A 25 -2.79 35.33 -5.74
C ALA A 25 -3.69 35.97 -6.82
N ALA A 26 -4.29 35.13 -7.65
CA ALA A 26 -5.33 35.60 -8.56
C ALA A 26 -6.47 36.21 -7.73
N PRO A 27 -7.08 37.33 -8.15
CA PRO A 27 -8.18 37.93 -7.43
C PRO A 27 -9.32 36.91 -7.28
N LEU A 28 -9.84 36.76 -6.08
CA LEU A 28 -11.03 35.97 -5.82
C LEU A 28 -12.18 36.53 -6.68
N LEU A 29 -12.56 35.81 -7.70
CA LEU A 29 -13.70 36.13 -8.53
C LEU A 29 -14.96 35.94 -7.68
N SER A 30 -15.53 37.05 -7.17
CA SER A 30 -16.88 37.04 -6.61
C SER A 30 -17.88 37.07 -7.78
N SER A 31 -18.12 35.94 -8.42
CA SER A 31 -19.23 35.78 -9.35
C SER A 31 -20.30 34.93 -8.69
N SER A 32 -21.51 35.48 -8.63
CA SER A 32 -22.73 34.77 -8.20
C SER A 32 -23.23 33.75 -9.26
N GLU A 33 -22.51 33.58 -10.33
CA GLU A 33 -22.87 32.66 -11.40
C GLU A 33 -22.37 31.23 -11.05
N PRO A 34 -23.21 30.22 -11.22
CA PRO A 34 -22.77 28.83 -11.00
C PRO A 34 -21.63 28.50 -11.95
N MET A 35 -20.54 27.95 -11.39
CA MET A 35 -19.40 27.48 -12.18
C MET A 35 -19.82 26.29 -13.02
N THR A 36 -19.86 26.47 -14.34
CA THR A 36 -20.14 25.39 -15.27
C THR A 36 -18.85 24.65 -15.59
N ILE A 37 -18.77 23.38 -15.20
CA ILE A 37 -17.65 22.50 -15.50
C ILE A 37 -18.00 21.72 -16.79
N ASN A 38 -17.19 21.92 -17.83
CA ASN A 38 -17.29 21.12 -19.03
C ASN A 38 -16.57 19.76 -18.79
N ALA A 39 -17.33 18.66 -18.76
CA ALA A 39 -16.79 17.33 -18.50
C ALA A 39 -15.77 16.88 -19.55
N SER A 40 -15.93 17.28 -20.80
CA SER A 40 -14.98 16.94 -21.88
C SER A 40 -13.64 17.70 -21.71
N ASP A 41 -13.70 18.96 -21.31
CA ASP A 41 -12.48 19.77 -21.08
C ASP A 41 -11.74 19.27 -19.83
N LEU A 42 -12.46 18.85 -18.79
CA LEU A 42 -11.88 18.24 -17.58
C LEU A 42 -11.18 16.93 -17.93
N ALA A 43 -11.84 16.06 -18.70
CA ALA A 43 -11.29 14.79 -19.12
C ALA A 43 -10.05 14.97 -20.02
N ALA A 44 -10.06 15.97 -20.90
CA ALA A 44 -8.89 16.29 -21.73
C ALA A 44 -7.71 16.79 -20.92
N LYS A 45 -7.96 17.64 -19.92
CA LYS A 45 -6.92 18.10 -18.97
C LYS A 45 -6.38 16.97 -18.11
N GLU A 46 -7.25 16.13 -17.59
CA GLU A 46 -6.85 14.94 -16.83
C GLU A 46 -5.98 14.01 -17.68
N LYS A 47 -6.40 13.74 -18.92
CA LYS A 47 -5.60 12.94 -19.87
C LYS A 47 -4.23 13.55 -20.11
N ALA A 48 -4.14 14.84 -20.36
CA ALA A 48 -2.86 15.52 -20.58
C ALA A 48 -1.93 15.45 -19.37
N LEU A 49 -2.47 15.44 -18.15
CA LEU A 49 -1.70 15.33 -16.91
C LEU A 49 -1.26 13.88 -16.58
N THR A 50 -1.97 12.89 -17.11
CA THR A 50 -1.78 11.47 -16.75
C THR A 50 -1.28 10.61 -17.91
N ASP A 51 -1.18 11.16 -19.14
CA ASP A 51 -0.79 10.43 -20.36
C ASP A 51 0.75 10.46 -20.54
N PHE A 52 1.44 9.77 -19.64
CA PHE A 52 2.90 9.58 -19.73
C PHE A 52 3.28 8.16 -19.27
N PRO A 53 4.43 7.61 -19.70
CA PRO A 53 4.74 6.17 -19.56
C PRO A 53 4.65 5.62 -18.14
N LEU A 54 5.13 6.34 -17.14
CA LEU A 54 5.03 5.87 -15.74
C LEU A 54 3.57 5.83 -15.26
N MET A 55 2.74 6.79 -15.66
CA MET A 55 1.33 6.83 -15.27
C MET A 55 0.55 5.69 -15.92
N GLU A 56 0.85 5.31 -17.15
CA GLU A 56 0.25 4.12 -17.78
C GLU A 56 0.61 2.84 -17.03
N ALA A 57 1.86 2.71 -16.59
CA ALA A 57 2.29 1.61 -15.74
C ALA A 57 1.55 1.62 -14.39
N VAL A 58 1.38 2.79 -13.76
CA VAL A 58 0.60 2.95 -12.51
C VAL A 58 -0.85 2.52 -12.71
N LYS A 59 -1.53 3.04 -13.74
CA LYS A 59 -2.92 2.68 -14.04
C LYS A 59 -3.09 1.17 -14.24
N SER A 60 -2.14 0.53 -14.92
CA SER A 60 -2.15 -0.92 -15.12
C SER A 60 -1.92 -1.68 -13.82
N SER A 61 -0.98 -1.23 -12.99
CA SER A 61 -0.59 -1.95 -11.76
C SER A 61 -1.61 -1.87 -10.63
N ILE A 62 -2.46 -0.83 -10.59
CA ILE A 62 -3.51 -0.68 -9.58
C ILE A 62 -4.84 -1.35 -9.96
N GLN A 63 -4.92 -1.96 -11.13
CA GLN A 63 -6.11 -2.75 -11.51
C GLN A 63 -6.29 -3.95 -10.57
N THR A 64 -7.53 -4.24 -10.25
CA THR A 64 -7.88 -5.31 -9.31
C THR A 64 -8.75 -6.38 -9.97
N LEU A 65 -8.59 -7.62 -9.48
CA LEU A 65 -9.49 -8.71 -9.83
C LEU A 65 -10.82 -8.54 -9.07
N ASP A 66 -11.91 -8.99 -9.68
CA ASP A 66 -13.23 -9.01 -9.02
C ASP A 66 -13.20 -9.86 -7.74
N ASN A 67 -13.85 -9.39 -6.66
CA ASN A 67 -13.87 -10.08 -5.38
C ASN A 67 -14.47 -11.48 -5.48
N SER A 68 -15.48 -11.69 -6.32
CA SER A 68 -16.06 -13.03 -6.55
C SER A 68 -15.06 -14.02 -7.14
N ALA A 69 -14.15 -13.55 -8.00
CA ALA A 69 -13.06 -14.36 -8.54
C ALA A 69 -11.95 -14.57 -7.51
N VAL A 70 -11.64 -13.56 -6.68
CA VAL A 70 -10.67 -13.68 -5.57
C VAL A 70 -11.10 -14.72 -4.56
N GLU A 71 -12.38 -14.78 -4.21
CA GLU A 71 -12.91 -15.79 -3.26
C GLU A 71 -12.77 -17.23 -3.78
N GLN A 72 -12.58 -17.43 -5.09
CA GLN A 72 -12.33 -18.74 -5.68
C GLN A 72 -10.86 -19.18 -5.62
N ILE A 73 -9.96 -18.33 -5.12
CA ILE A 73 -8.52 -18.66 -5.02
C ILE A 73 -8.31 -19.58 -3.83
N GLU A 74 -7.71 -20.75 -4.11
CA GLU A 74 -7.38 -21.77 -3.12
C GLU A 74 -5.98 -22.33 -3.39
N PRO A 75 -5.20 -22.70 -2.37
CA PRO A 75 -3.89 -23.29 -2.55
C PRO A 75 -3.91 -24.50 -3.50
N GLY A 76 -3.00 -24.51 -4.47
CA GLY A 76 -2.82 -25.62 -5.43
C GLY A 76 -3.86 -25.70 -6.56
N ARG A 77 -4.82 -24.80 -6.61
CA ARG A 77 -5.87 -24.82 -7.65
C ARG A 77 -5.31 -24.40 -9.01
N ALA A 78 -5.41 -25.27 -10.01
CA ALA A 78 -4.90 -25.00 -11.36
C ALA A 78 -5.52 -23.76 -12.03
N ALA A 79 -6.76 -23.42 -11.66
CA ALA A 79 -7.50 -22.26 -12.16
C ALA A 79 -7.12 -20.92 -11.49
N ASN A 80 -6.19 -20.92 -10.53
CA ASN A 80 -5.70 -19.68 -9.92
C ASN A 80 -5.11 -18.72 -10.96
N PRO A 81 -5.21 -17.39 -10.76
CA PRO A 81 -4.55 -16.41 -11.62
C PRO A 81 -3.05 -16.66 -11.79
N ALA A 82 -2.48 -16.22 -12.92
CA ALA A 82 -1.08 -16.51 -13.25
C ALA A 82 -0.08 -15.98 -12.19
N ASN A 83 -0.33 -14.80 -11.62
CA ASN A 83 0.48 -14.24 -10.54
C ASN A 83 0.42 -15.08 -9.25
N VAL A 84 -0.75 -15.61 -8.91
CA VAL A 84 -0.93 -16.52 -7.77
C VAL A 84 -0.15 -17.80 -8.01
N ARG A 85 -0.29 -18.44 -9.19
CA ARG A 85 0.49 -19.65 -9.52
C ARG A 85 2.00 -19.42 -9.50
N ARG A 86 2.47 -18.21 -9.91
CA ARG A 86 3.89 -17.85 -9.76
C ARG A 86 4.30 -17.79 -8.30
N VAL A 87 3.52 -17.15 -7.44
CA VAL A 87 3.79 -17.15 -5.99
C VAL A 87 3.83 -18.58 -5.46
N GLU A 88 2.87 -19.43 -5.81
CA GLU A 88 2.84 -20.84 -5.40
C GLU A 88 4.02 -21.67 -5.91
N SER A 89 4.66 -21.27 -7.02
CA SER A 89 5.88 -21.92 -7.51
C SER A 89 7.12 -21.53 -6.69
N ILE A 90 7.11 -20.35 -6.07
CA ILE A 90 8.22 -19.78 -5.29
C ILE A 90 8.10 -20.10 -3.80
N LEU A 91 6.89 -20.02 -3.28
CA LEU A 91 6.56 -20.10 -1.86
C LEU A 91 5.40 -21.08 -1.65
N LYS A 92 5.64 -22.18 -0.97
CA LYS A 92 4.62 -23.17 -0.62
C LYS A 92 4.00 -22.83 0.75
N GLU A 93 2.88 -23.46 1.09
CA GLU A 93 2.28 -23.32 2.40
C GLU A 93 3.25 -23.72 3.54
N ALA A 94 4.07 -24.75 3.33
CA ALA A 94 5.10 -25.13 4.29
C ALA A 94 6.17 -24.04 4.49
N ASP A 95 6.49 -23.27 3.41
CA ASP A 95 7.38 -22.11 3.53
C ASP A 95 6.72 -20.98 4.32
N TRP A 96 5.41 -20.74 4.09
CA TRP A 96 4.62 -19.77 4.85
C TRP A 96 4.63 -20.11 6.35
N ASP A 97 4.39 -21.37 6.70
CA ASP A 97 4.44 -21.85 8.08
C ASP A 97 5.84 -21.72 8.69
N TYR A 98 6.88 -22.01 7.92
CA TYR A 98 8.25 -21.83 8.36
C TYR A 98 8.62 -20.37 8.58
N LEU A 99 8.25 -19.49 7.64
CA LEU A 99 8.62 -18.07 7.69
C LEU A 99 7.86 -17.30 8.78
N PHE A 100 6.62 -17.69 9.07
CA PHE A 100 5.72 -16.97 9.98
C PHE A 100 5.15 -17.88 11.09
N PRO A 101 6.01 -18.54 11.88
CA PRO A 101 5.56 -19.54 12.88
C PRO A 101 4.78 -18.92 14.05
N MET A 102 4.87 -17.60 14.24
CA MET A 102 4.21 -16.86 15.32
C MET A 102 3.00 -16.06 14.85
N ARG A 103 2.63 -16.18 13.58
CA ARG A 103 1.52 -15.41 13.00
C ARG A 103 0.19 -15.63 13.72
N ALA A 104 -0.63 -14.59 13.77
CA ALA A 104 -2.01 -14.71 14.19
C ALA A 104 -2.77 -15.68 13.24
N PRO A 105 -3.75 -16.45 13.76
CA PRO A 105 -4.46 -17.47 12.97
C PRO A 105 -5.13 -16.96 11.70
N GLU A 106 -5.50 -15.69 11.66
CA GLU A 106 -6.17 -15.03 10.54
C GLU A 106 -5.22 -14.81 9.34
N TYR A 107 -3.91 -14.80 9.55
CA TYR A 107 -2.91 -14.67 8.49
C TYR A 107 -2.60 -16.01 7.83
N THR A 108 -3.60 -16.59 7.18
CA THR A 108 -3.46 -17.88 6.50
C THR A 108 -2.75 -17.75 5.15
N TYR A 109 -2.13 -18.84 4.68
CA TYR A 109 -1.58 -18.90 3.32
C TYR A 109 -2.64 -18.69 2.25
N SER A 110 -3.86 -19.23 2.43
CA SER A 110 -4.99 -18.99 1.54
C SER A 110 -5.35 -17.49 1.45
N ASN A 111 -5.42 -16.78 2.59
CA ASN A 111 -5.66 -15.33 2.61
C ASN A 111 -4.54 -14.56 1.92
N PHE A 112 -3.28 -15.01 2.05
CA PHE A 112 -2.16 -14.42 1.32
C PHE A 112 -2.30 -14.59 -0.20
N LEU A 113 -2.66 -15.77 -0.67
CA LEU A 113 -2.90 -16.01 -2.11
C LEU A 113 -4.07 -15.18 -2.64
N LYS A 114 -5.14 -15.02 -1.87
CA LYS A 114 -6.27 -14.13 -2.20
C LYS A 114 -5.81 -12.67 -2.30
N ALA A 115 -5.01 -12.21 -1.36
CA ALA A 115 -4.45 -10.86 -1.37
C ALA A 115 -3.59 -10.60 -2.61
N ILE A 116 -2.71 -11.54 -2.97
CA ILE A 116 -1.91 -11.48 -4.20
C ILE A 116 -2.81 -11.49 -5.44
N GLY A 117 -3.80 -12.38 -5.49
CA GLY A 117 -4.71 -12.50 -6.64
C GLY A 117 -5.56 -11.26 -6.87
N LYS A 118 -5.90 -10.51 -5.81
CA LYS A 118 -6.63 -9.25 -5.92
C LYS A 118 -5.89 -8.22 -6.78
N PHE A 119 -4.55 -8.23 -6.76
CA PHE A 119 -3.69 -7.28 -7.47
C PHE A 119 -2.81 -8.01 -8.51
N PRO A 120 -3.31 -8.26 -9.74
CA PRO A 120 -2.63 -9.09 -10.75
C PRO A 120 -1.23 -8.60 -11.16
N ALA A 121 -0.91 -7.32 -10.95
CA ALA A 121 0.41 -6.76 -11.22
C ALA A 121 1.48 -7.29 -10.26
N VAL A 122 1.10 -7.64 -9.01
CA VAL A 122 2.03 -8.21 -8.04
C VAL A 122 2.39 -9.62 -8.45
N CYS A 123 3.67 -9.89 -8.65
CA CYS A 123 4.14 -11.13 -9.25
C CYS A 123 3.55 -11.41 -10.64
N GLY A 124 3.17 -10.36 -11.38
CA GLY A 124 2.64 -10.42 -12.73
C GLY A 124 3.67 -10.91 -13.76
N THR A 125 3.22 -11.11 -14.99
CA THR A 125 4.08 -11.51 -16.09
C THR A 125 4.56 -10.30 -16.86
N TYR A 126 5.87 -10.12 -16.97
CA TYR A 126 6.50 -9.11 -17.80
C TYR A 126 6.77 -9.69 -19.19
N THR A 127 6.40 -8.94 -20.24
CA THR A 127 6.54 -9.36 -21.65
C THR A 127 7.64 -8.57 -22.39
N ASP A 128 8.37 -7.73 -21.67
CA ASP A 128 9.40 -6.83 -22.19
C ASP A 128 10.82 -7.34 -21.94
N GLY A 129 10.96 -8.62 -21.57
CA GLY A 129 12.26 -9.27 -21.34
C GLY A 129 12.72 -9.24 -19.87
N ARG A 130 12.00 -8.56 -18.97
CA ARG A 130 12.32 -8.63 -17.53
C ARG A 130 12.01 -10.02 -16.97
N ASP A 131 12.83 -10.47 -16.02
CA ASP A 131 12.63 -11.74 -15.33
C ASP A 131 11.50 -11.63 -14.28
N SER A 132 10.32 -12.14 -14.65
CA SER A 132 9.14 -12.10 -13.81
C SER A 132 9.29 -12.85 -12.50
N ASP A 133 10.06 -13.95 -12.49
CA ASP A 133 10.26 -14.76 -11.28
C ASP A 133 11.26 -14.11 -10.33
N ALA A 134 12.33 -13.52 -10.86
CA ALA A 134 13.27 -12.73 -10.06
C ALA A 134 12.60 -11.50 -9.41
N ILE A 135 11.79 -10.78 -10.19
CA ILE A 135 11.01 -9.64 -9.69
C ILE A 135 10.02 -10.09 -8.61
N CYS A 136 9.31 -11.21 -8.83
CA CYS A 136 8.38 -11.73 -7.83
C CYS A 136 9.10 -12.12 -6.53
N ARG A 137 10.24 -12.80 -6.58
CA ARG A 137 11.06 -13.13 -5.40
C ARG A 137 11.47 -11.87 -4.63
N LYS A 138 11.95 -10.84 -5.34
CA LYS A 138 12.35 -9.57 -4.71
C LYS A 138 11.14 -8.83 -4.12
N THR A 139 9.99 -8.86 -4.78
CA THR A 139 8.72 -8.33 -4.28
C THR A 139 8.33 -8.99 -2.95
N LEU A 140 8.36 -10.33 -2.89
CA LEU A 140 8.03 -11.07 -1.68
C LEU A 140 9.02 -10.79 -0.55
N ALA A 141 10.33 -10.77 -0.83
CA ALA A 141 11.35 -10.46 0.18
C ALA A 141 11.16 -9.06 0.78
N THR A 142 10.90 -8.07 -0.07
CA THR A 142 10.63 -6.69 0.36
C THR A 142 9.36 -6.60 1.20
N MET A 143 8.28 -7.22 0.74
CA MET A 143 6.98 -7.21 1.45
C MET A 143 7.10 -7.87 2.83
N PHE A 144 7.76 -9.02 2.93
CA PHE A 144 7.92 -9.75 4.18
C PHE A 144 8.82 -9.02 5.19
N ALA A 145 9.84 -8.29 4.71
CA ALA A 145 10.65 -7.43 5.58
C ALA A 145 9.79 -6.32 6.23
N HIS A 146 8.88 -5.75 5.46
CA HIS A 146 7.95 -4.77 6.00
C HIS A 146 6.93 -5.40 6.94
N PHE A 147 6.39 -6.59 6.65
CA PHE A 147 5.52 -7.32 7.58
C PHE A 147 6.22 -7.57 8.92
N ALA A 148 7.49 -7.97 8.90
CA ALA A 148 8.24 -8.25 10.11
C ALA A 148 8.43 -7.00 10.98
N GLN A 149 8.64 -5.83 10.37
CA GLN A 149 8.75 -4.59 11.13
C GLN A 149 7.39 -4.08 11.64
N GLU A 150 6.32 -4.16 10.82
CA GLU A 150 5.00 -3.59 11.17
C GLU A 150 4.26 -4.43 12.21
N THR A 151 4.40 -5.75 12.15
CA THR A 151 3.57 -6.70 12.90
C THR A 151 4.34 -7.75 13.66
N GLY A 152 5.67 -7.60 13.75
CA GLY A 152 6.55 -8.57 14.40
C GLY A 152 6.54 -8.49 15.92
N GLY A 153 6.91 -9.60 16.56
CA GLY A 153 7.06 -9.65 18.00
C GLY A 153 8.27 -8.89 18.52
N HIS A 154 9.33 -8.73 17.70
CA HIS A 154 10.59 -8.08 18.06
C HIS A 154 11.20 -8.58 19.40
N GLU A 155 11.10 -9.90 19.62
CA GLU A 155 11.48 -10.55 20.86
C GLU A 155 12.83 -11.28 20.69
N SER A 156 13.94 -10.56 20.93
CA SER A 156 15.31 -11.05 20.72
C SER A 156 15.71 -12.24 21.63
N TRP A 157 14.95 -12.49 22.70
CA TRP A 157 15.18 -13.61 23.65
C TRP A 157 14.57 -14.94 23.20
N ARG A 158 13.79 -14.96 22.11
CA ARG A 158 13.17 -16.19 21.60
C ARG A 158 14.15 -16.98 20.73
N ASP A 159 13.96 -18.28 20.69
CA ASP A 159 14.67 -19.18 19.76
C ASP A 159 14.30 -18.93 18.29
N ILE A 160 13.17 -18.29 18.04
CA ILE A 160 12.73 -17.87 16.70
C ILE A 160 13.37 -16.51 16.39
N PRO A 161 14.19 -16.39 15.33
CA PRO A 161 14.80 -15.11 14.97
C PRO A 161 13.75 -14.05 14.62
N GLU A 162 14.03 -12.79 14.93
CA GLU A 162 13.06 -11.69 14.82
C GLU A 162 12.45 -11.55 13.43
N TRP A 163 13.23 -11.76 12.35
CA TRP A 163 12.70 -11.72 10.99
C TRP A 163 11.61 -12.77 10.69
N ARG A 164 11.53 -13.84 11.48
CA ARG A 164 10.47 -14.87 11.41
C ARG A 164 9.35 -14.66 12.43
N GLN A 165 9.39 -13.57 13.18
CA GLN A 165 8.33 -13.22 14.14
C GLN A 165 7.30 -12.25 13.54
N ALA A 166 7.16 -12.20 12.21
CA ALA A 166 6.18 -11.36 11.52
C ALA A 166 4.73 -11.84 11.71
N LEU A 167 3.78 -10.96 11.44
CA LEU A 167 2.34 -11.25 11.43
C LEU A 167 1.77 -11.66 12.80
N VAL A 168 2.41 -11.26 13.89
CA VAL A 168 1.91 -11.52 15.26
C VAL A 168 0.70 -10.64 15.56
N TYR A 169 0.77 -9.37 15.20
CA TYR A 169 -0.27 -8.39 15.52
C TYR A 169 -1.21 -8.15 14.34
N LEU A 170 -2.46 -8.57 14.50
CA LEU A 170 -3.54 -8.33 13.54
C LEU A 170 -4.12 -6.93 13.69
N ARG A 171 -4.12 -6.41 14.92
CA ARG A 171 -4.53 -5.07 15.32
C ARG A 171 -3.41 -4.41 16.11
N GLU A 172 -3.35 -3.10 16.01
CA GLU A 172 -2.37 -2.29 16.73
C GLU A 172 -2.43 -2.55 18.25
N VAL A 173 -1.25 -2.68 18.86
CA VAL A 173 -1.13 -2.96 20.29
C VAL A 173 -1.77 -1.84 21.11
N GLY A 174 -2.62 -2.24 22.05
CA GLY A 174 -3.36 -1.29 22.92
C GLY A 174 -4.68 -0.83 22.34
N TRP A 175 -5.07 -1.25 21.14
CA TRP A 175 -6.35 -0.95 20.54
C TRP A 175 -7.25 -2.16 20.41
N THR A 176 -8.55 -1.96 20.66
CA THR A 176 -9.60 -2.97 20.52
C THR A 176 -10.76 -2.41 19.68
N GLU A 177 -11.51 -3.32 19.02
CA GLU A 177 -12.67 -2.88 18.22
C GLU A 177 -13.71 -2.21 19.12
N GLY A 178 -14.30 -1.13 18.59
CA GLY A 178 -15.25 -0.30 19.33
C GLY A 178 -14.62 0.72 20.29
N GLN A 179 -13.29 0.72 20.47
CA GLN A 179 -12.62 1.72 21.27
C GLN A 179 -12.67 3.08 20.55
N LYS A 180 -13.10 4.12 21.27
CA LYS A 180 -13.26 5.49 20.75
C LYS A 180 -11.93 6.25 20.70
N GLY A 181 -11.84 7.24 19.79
CA GLY A 181 -10.75 8.23 19.76
C GLY A 181 -9.48 7.81 19.05
N GLY A 182 -9.46 6.66 18.36
CA GLY A 182 -8.27 6.15 17.68
C GLY A 182 -8.14 6.62 16.24
N TYR A 183 -7.07 7.38 15.92
CA TYR A 183 -6.72 7.77 14.54
C TYR A 183 -7.87 8.42 13.77
N ASN A 184 -8.63 9.28 14.44
CA ASN A 184 -9.81 9.96 13.89
C ASN A 184 -9.77 11.50 13.98
N GLY A 185 -8.60 12.07 14.28
CA GLY A 185 -8.40 13.53 14.21
C GLY A 185 -8.63 14.08 12.80
N GLU A 186 -8.24 13.31 11.79
CA GLU A 186 -8.40 13.59 10.37
C GLU A 186 -9.84 13.38 9.87
N CYS A 187 -10.76 12.94 10.74
CA CYS A 187 -12.19 12.86 10.45
C CYS A 187 -12.88 14.22 10.53
N ASN A 188 -12.22 15.24 11.09
CA ASN A 188 -12.75 16.58 11.15
C ASN A 188 -13.13 17.08 9.74
N PRO A 189 -14.38 17.52 9.50
CA PRO A 189 -14.82 18.02 8.19
C PRO A 189 -14.14 19.33 7.76
N ASP A 190 -13.41 19.99 8.67
CA ASP A 190 -12.66 21.22 8.35
C ASP A 190 -11.28 20.94 7.74
N VAL A 191 -10.82 19.69 7.74
CA VAL A 191 -9.57 19.28 7.09
C VAL A 191 -9.84 18.47 5.82
N TRP A 192 -8.92 18.55 4.86
CA TRP A 192 -9.12 17.93 3.54
C TRP A 192 -9.31 16.39 3.61
N GLN A 193 -8.69 15.72 4.58
CA GLN A 193 -8.84 14.27 4.77
C GLN A 193 -10.28 13.92 5.18
N GLY A 194 -10.87 14.70 6.09
CA GLY A 194 -12.25 14.50 6.52
C GLY A 194 -13.27 14.87 5.45
N GLN A 195 -12.94 15.85 4.59
CA GLN A 195 -13.78 16.21 3.44
C GLN A 195 -13.74 15.17 2.34
N THR A 196 -12.55 14.65 2.02
CA THR A 196 -12.36 13.69 0.93
C THR A 196 -12.78 12.28 1.34
N TRP A 197 -12.48 11.89 2.58
CA TRP A 197 -12.72 10.55 3.14
C TRP A 197 -13.55 10.65 4.43
N PRO A 198 -14.85 11.04 4.35
CA PRO A 198 -15.68 11.24 5.52
C PRO A 198 -15.80 9.98 6.36
N CYS A 199 -15.43 10.09 7.61
CA CYS A 199 -15.42 8.96 8.54
C CYS A 199 -16.82 8.43 8.85
N GLY A 200 -16.93 7.13 9.08
CA GLY A 200 -18.11 6.50 9.66
C GLY A 200 -18.31 6.94 11.11
N LYS A 201 -19.53 6.75 11.61
CA LYS A 201 -19.90 7.08 12.99
C LYS A 201 -20.51 5.86 13.68
N ASP A 202 -20.28 5.76 14.97
CA ASP A 202 -20.94 4.78 15.82
C ASP A 202 -22.40 5.20 16.13
N LYS A 203 -23.10 4.35 16.92
CA LYS A 203 -24.50 4.60 17.35
C LYS A 203 -24.67 5.84 18.22
N ASP A 204 -23.61 6.35 18.82
CA ASP A 204 -23.61 7.55 19.69
C ASP A 204 -23.27 8.81 18.89
N GLY A 205 -22.93 8.69 17.60
CA GLY A 205 -22.58 9.78 16.69
C GLY A 205 -21.09 10.15 16.71
N ASP A 206 -20.26 9.42 17.46
CA ASP A 206 -18.82 9.61 17.49
C ASP A 206 -18.15 8.99 16.26
N PHE A 207 -17.05 9.57 15.79
CA PHE A 207 -16.28 8.99 14.70
C PHE A 207 -15.68 7.63 15.09
N LEU A 208 -15.72 6.67 14.15
CA LEU A 208 -15.08 5.38 14.29
C LEU A 208 -13.57 5.54 14.43
N SER A 209 -12.90 4.51 14.99
CA SER A 209 -11.45 4.48 15.16
C SER A 209 -10.78 3.77 14.00
N TYR A 210 -9.80 4.46 13.38
CA TYR A 210 -9.03 3.97 12.23
C TYR A 210 -7.59 3.62 12.64
N PHE A 211 -7.45 2.94 13.78
CA PHE A 211 -6.14 2.42 14.23
C PHE A 211 -5.61 1.32 13.30
N GLY A 212 -4.35 0.96 13.47
CA GLY A 212 -3.64 0.01 12.61
C GLY A 212 -4.27 -1.38 12.56
N ARG A 213 -4.58 -1.89 11.36
CA ARG A 213 -5.11 -3.23 11.12
C ARG A 213 -4.39 -3.90 9.96
N GLY A 214 -4.25 -5.23 10.07
CA GLY A 214 -3.65 -6.07 9.04
C GLY A 214 -2.13 -5.97 8.96
N ALA A 215 -1.54 -6.66 7.99
CA ALA A 215 -0.09 -6.84 7.84
C ALA A 215 0.71 -5.56 7.58
N LYS A 216 0.04 -4.47 7.17
CA LYS A 216 0.62 -3.13 6.99
C LYS A 216 0.34 -2.21 8.18
N GLN A 217 -0.52 -2.61 9.13
CA GLN A 217 -1.05 -1.71 10.16
C GLN A 217 -1.69 -0.47 9.52
N LEU A 218 -2.60 -0.73 8.54
CA LEU A 218 -3.31 0.32 7.83
C LEU A 218 -4.06 1.22 8.81
N SER A 219 -3.74 2.52 8.83
CA SER A 219 -4.27 3.49 9.78
C SER A 219 -4.80 4.72 9.04
N TYR A 220 -5.67 5.48 9.70
CA TYR A 220 -6.31 6.71 9.23
C TYR A 220 -7.34 6.54 8.10
N ASN A 221 -8.39 7.36 8.15
CA ASN A 221 -9.46 7.39 7.14
C ASN A 221 -8.97 7.58 5.70
N TYR A 222 -7.94 8.40 5.50
CA TYR A 222 -7.36 8.69 4.18
C TYR A 222 -6.55 7.52 3.57
N ASN A 223 -6.31 6.45 4.32
CA ASN A 223 -5.79 5.18 3.82
C ASN A 223 -6.91 4.13 3.70
N TYR A 224 -7.87 4.12 4.63
CA TYR A 224 -9.01 3.20 4.57
C TYR A 224 -9.94 3.51 3.38
N GLY A 225 -10.18 4.79 3.08
CA GLY A 225 -11.02 5.20 1.96
C GLY A 225 -10.51 4.70 0.59
N PRO A 226 -9.26 5.02 0.19
CA PRO A 226 -8.68 4.51 -1.05
C PRO A 226 -8.59 2.99 -1.10
N PHE A 227 -8.30 2.32 0.02
CA PHE A 227 -8.31 0.87 0.08
C PHE A 227 -9.72 0.31 -0.11
N SER A 228 -10.73 0.92 0.50
CA SER A 228 -12.14 0.55 0.28
C SER A 228 -12.54 0.67 -1.19
N ASP A 229 -12.16 1.77 -1.84
CA ASP A 229 -12.42 1.97 -3.27
C ASP A 229 -11.77 0.88 -4.12
N ALA A 230 -10.51 0.53 -3.86
CA ALA A 230 -9.81 -0.55 -4.55
C ALA A 230 -10.46 -1.93 -4.33
N MET A 231 -11.08 -2.17 -3.17
CA MET A 231 -11.69 -3.44 -2.82
C MET A 231 -13.11 -3.59 -3.32
N TYR A 232 -13.88 -2.49 -3.32
CA TYR A 232 -15.35 -2.50 -3.54
C TYR A 232 -15.81 -1.57 -4.66
N GLY A 233 -14.96 -0.71 -5.20
CA GLY A 233 -15.38 0.40 -6.07
C GLY A 233 -16.20 1.46 -5.32
N ASP A 234 -16.10 1.47 -4.00
CA ASP A 234 -16.82 2.37 -3.10
C ASP A 234 -15.97 2.65 -1.85
N VAL A 235 -15.84 3.90 -1.47
CA VAL A 235 -15.06 4.32 -0.30
C VAL A 235 -15.74 3.98 1.03
N ARG A 236 -17.06 3.81 1.02
CA ARG A 236 -17.87 3.67 2.24
C ARG A 236 -17.66 2.36 3.01
N PRO A 237 -17.59 1.16 2.38
CA PRO A 237 -17.55 -0.09 3.12
C PRO A 237 -16.54 -0.15 4.25
N LEU A 238 -15.29 0.28 4.02
CA LEU A 238 -14.25 0.26 5.07
C LEU A 238 -14.19 1.54 5.90
N LEU A 239 -14.80 2.64 5.44
CA LEU A 239 -15.00 3.81 6.29
C LEU A 239 -16.12 3.59 7.30
N ASP A 240 -17.12 2.78 6.96
CA ASP A 240 -18.24 2.45 7.85
C ASP A 240 -17.99 1.20 8.73
N LYS A 241 -17.09 0.29 8.27
CA LYS A 241 -16.76 -0.97 8.94
C LYS A 241 -15.26 -1.25 8.87
N PRO A 242 -14.43 -0.43 9.57
CA PRO A 242 -12.98 -0.57 9.51
C PRO A 242 -12.46 -1.92 10.03
N GLU A 243 -13.22 -2.61 10.90
CA GLU A 243 -12.90 -3.94 11.43
C GLU A 243 -12.77 -5.01 10.35
N LEU A 244 -13.44 -4.87 9.20
CA LEU A 244 -13.36 -5.81 8.08
C LEU A 244 -11.93 -5.97 7.56
N VAL A 245 -11.08 -4.97 7.72
CA VAL A 245 -9.66 -5.07 7.33
C VAL A 245 -8.95 -6.16 8.12
N ALA A 246 -9.22 -6.29 9.42
CA ALA A 246 -8.61 -7.32 10.25
C ALA A 246 -9.28 -8.70 10.07
N ASP A 247 -10.60 -8.73 9.96
CA ASP A 247 -11.41 -9.95 10.12
C ASP A 247 -11.53 -10.80 8.83
N THR A 248 -10.98 -10.35 7.71
CA THR A 248 -11.06 -11.04 6.42
C THR A 248 -9.67 -11.13 5.75
N TRP A 249 -9.59 -11.74 4.56
CA TRP A 249 -8.37 -11.77 3.76
C TRP A 249 -7.83 -10.36 3.41
N MET A 250 -8.61 -9.32 3.65
CA MET A 250 -8.17 -7.93 3.55
C MET A 250 -7.07 -7.58 4.54
N ASN A 251 -6.86 -8.39 5.58
CA ASN A 251 -5.74 -8.23 6.52
C ASN A 251 -4.37 -8.28 5.82
N LEU A 252 -4.23 -9.09 4.76
CA LEU A 252 -3.04 -9.15 3.90
C LEU A 252 -3.20 -8.29 2.64
N ALA A 253 -4.42 -8.18 2.09
CA ALA A 253 -4.67 -7.37 0.91
C ALA A 253 -4.40 -5.87 1.13
N SER A 254 -4.58 -5.35 2.36
CA SER A 254 -4.23 -3.96 2.71
C SER A 254 -2.74 -3.67 2.52
N ALA A 255 -1.88 -4.65 2.83
CA ALA A 255 -0.45 -4.52 2.62
C ALA A 255 -0.07 -4.61 1.13
N VAL A 256 -0.70 -5.51 0.38
CA VAL A 256 -0.50 -5.62 -1.08
C VAL A 256 -0.99 -4.35 -1.78
N PHE A 257 -2.14 -3.82 -1.38
CA PHE A 257 -2.64 -2.52 -1.84
C PHE A 257 -1.60 -1.41 -1.63
N PHE A 258 -1.07 -1.29 -0.41
CA PHE A 258 -0.08 -0.27 -0.09
C PHE A 258 1.21 -0.43 -0.89
N PHE A 259 1.52 -1.66 -1.32
CA PHE A 259 2.68 -1.96 -2.14
C PHE A 259 2.52 -1.49 -3.60
N VAL A 260 1.31 -1.54 -4.16
CA VAL A 260 1.06 -1.17 -5.57
C VAL A 260 0.61 0.28 -5.75
N TYR A 261 -0.04 0.87 -4.74
CA TYR A 261 -0.56 2.24 -4.83
C TYR A 261 0.55 3.27 -4.59
N PRO A 262 0.76 4.19 -5.53
CA PRO A 262 1.71 5.28 -5.33
C PRO A 262 1.14 6.29 -4.34
N GLN A 263 2.04 6.91 -3.58
CA GLN A 263 1.74 8.04 -2.69
C GLN A 263 2.55 9.26 -3.14
N PRO A 264 2.09 9.99 -4.16
CA PRO A 264 2.87 11.10 -4.71
C PRO A 264 3.35 12.08 -3.61
N PRO A 265 4.60 12.56 -3.67
CA PRO A 265 5.57 12.38 -4.77
C PRO A 265 6.33 11.04 -4.77
N LYS A 266 6.04 10.13 -3.84
CA LYS A 266 6.68 8.81 -3.74
C LYS A 266 6.09 7.83 -4.76
N PRO A 267 6.92 6.99 -5.43
CA PRO A 267 6.42 5.95 -6.33
C PRO A 267 5.72 4.82 -5.59
N SER A 268 5.11 3.86 -6.30
CA SER A 268 4.74 2.58 -5.71
C SER A 268 5.97 1.70 -5.44
N MET A 269 5.91 0.87 -4.40
CA MET A 269 7.01 -0.07 -4.12
C MET A 269 7.19 -1.06 -5.27
N LEU A 270 6.10 -1.49 -5.91
CA LEU A 270 6.16 -2.38 -7.07
C LEU A 270 7.04 -1.81 -8.19
N HIS A 271 6.84 -0.52 -8.55
CA HIS A 271 7.61 0.11 -9.61
C HIS A 271 9.07 0.40 -9.23
N VAL A 272 9.36 0.51 -7.94
CA VAL A 272 10.73 0.52 -7.44
C VAL A 272 11.40 -0.83 -7.68
N ILE A 273 10.73 -1.92 -7.31
CA ILE A 273 11.27 -3.28 -7.37
C ILE A 273 11.44 -3.76 -8.81
N ASP A 274 10.48 -3.48 -9.67
CA ASP A 274 10.49 -3.93 -11.07
C ASP A 274 11.32 -3.02 -12.00
N GLY A 275 11.85 -1.90 -11.48
CA GLY A 275 12.68 -0.96 -12.22
C GLY A 275 11.90 -0.03 -13.17
N THR A 276 10.56 -0.06 -13.14
CA THR A 276 9.74 0.85 -13.95
C THR A 276 9.92 2.30 -13.50
N TRP A 277 10.03 2.55 -12.19
CA TRP A 277 10.35 3.86 -11.67
C TRP A 277 11.86 4.09 -11.66
N GLN A 278 12.27 5.22 -12.23
CA GLN A 278 13.64 5.70 -12.20
C GLN A 278 13.67 7.10 -11.58
N PRO A 279 14.50 7.34 -10.54
CA PRO A 279 14.52 8.62 -9.85
C PRO A 279 15.07 9.73 -10.77
N ASN A 280 14.30 10.79 -10.91
CA ASN A 280 14.75 12.04 -11.54
C ASN A 280 15.55 12.90 -10.55
N ASP A 281 16.03 14.08 -10.98
CA ASP A 281 16.85 14.94 -10.12
C ASP A 281 16.09 15.47 -8.90
N ARG A 282 14.78 15.70 -9.01
CA ARG A 282 13.93 16.10 -7.90
C ARG A 282 13.76 14.95 -6.90
N ASP A 283 13.56 13.73 -7.38
CA ASP A 283 13.49 12.55 -6.53
C ASP A 283 14.79 12.39 -5.74
N LYS A 284 15.94 12.45 -6.42
CA LYS A 284 17.27 12.36 -5.79
C LYS A 284 17.50 13.48 -4.76
N ALA A 285 17.11 14.71 -5.08
CA ALA A 285 17.20 15.86 -4.17
C ALA A 285 16.34 15.65 -2.89
N ASN A 286 15.25 14.87 -3.00
CA ASN A 286 14.41 14.47 -1.87
C ASN A 286 14.87 13.15 -1.24
N GLY A 287 16.03 12.61 -1.62
CA GLY A 287 16.59 11.37 -1.09
C GLY A 287 15.88 10.10 -1.58
N LEU A 288 15.05 10.20 -2.63
CA LEU A 288 14.43 9.05 -3.27
C LEU A 288 15.39 8.48 -4.30
N VAL A 289 16.07 7.40 -3.96
CA VAL A 289 17.01 6.70 -4.85
C VAL A 289 16.62 5.24 -4.97
N SER A 290 16.93 4.60 -6.11
CA SER A 290 16.58 3.20 -6.34
C SER A 290 17.23 2.27 -5.30
N GLY A 291 16.49 1.27 -4.84
CA GLY A 291 16.93 0.28 -3.87
C GLY A 291 15.89 0.02 -2.77
N PHE A 292 16.21 -0.85 -1.85
CA PHE A 292 15.29 -1.18 -0.74
C PHE A 292 14.98 0.04 0.14
N GLY A 293 15.94 0.96 0.34
CA GLY A 293 15.78 2.15 1.19
C GLY A 293 14.61 3.05 0.80
N VAL A 294 14.30 3.21 -0.49
CA VAL A 294 13.14 4.00 -0.90
C VAL A 294 11.83 3.33 -0.52
N THR A 295 11.77 2.01 -0.39
CA THR A 295 10.57 1.32 0.10
C THR A 295 10.30 1.61 1.58
N ILE A 296 11.35 1.83 2.38
CA ILE A 296 11.24 2.33 3.76
C ILE A 296 10.65 3.75 3.76
N GLN A 297 11.13 4.62 2.86
CA GLN A 297 10.57 5.97 2.72
C GLN A 297 9.10 5.96 2.30
N ILE A 298 8.71 5.02 1.45
CA ILE A 298 7.31 4.88 1.02
C ILE A 298 6.44 4.49 2.20
N ILE A 299 6.87 3.49 2.98
CA ILE A 299 6.02 2.91 4.03
C ILE A 299 5.91 3.80 5.26
N ASN A 300 7.01 4.36 5.76
CA ASN A 300 7.03 5.15 7.00
C ASN A 300 8.13 6.23 7.04
N GLY A 301 8.48 6.80 5.90
CA GLY A 301 9.62 7.71 5.76
C GLY A 301 9.56 8.96 6.62
N GLY A 302 8.36 9.42 6.99
CA GLY A 302 8.22 10.58 7.89
C GLY A 302 8.74 10.35 9.30
N VAL A 303 8.83 9.09 9.73
CA VAL A 303 9.31 8.69 11.07
C VAL A 303 10.69 8.05 10.97
N GLU A 304 10.93 7.23 9.96
CA GLU A 304 12.10 6.35 9.89
C GLU A 304 13.28 6.92 9.09
N CYS A 305 13.06 7.92 8.24
CA CYS A 305 14.05 8.38 7.28
C CYS A 305 14.45 9.85 7.49
N GLY A 306 15.58 10.25 6.87
CA GLY A 306 16.03 11.64 6.84
C GLY A 306 16.92 12.08 8.00
N GLY A 307 17.23 11.18 8.93
CA GLY A 307 18.26 11.41 9.96
C GLY A 307 19.68 11.24 9.41
N ALA A 308 20.69 11.73 10.17
CA ALA A 308 22.09 11.51 9.85
C ALA A 308 22.49 10.02 9.91
N ASP A 309 21.79 9.26 10.76
CA ASP A 309 21.96 7.82 10.92
C ASP A 309 20.62 7.10 10.66
N GLU A 310 20.70 5.82 10.30
CA GLU A 310 19.53 4.96 10.24
C GLU A 310 18.95 4.77 11.64
N ASN A 311 17.63 4.90 11.78
CA ASN A 311 16.99 4.60 13.06
C ASN A 311 16.82 3.07 13.27
N ALA A 312 16.39 2.67 14.45
CA ALA A 312 16.27 1.25 14.80
C ALA A 312 15.29 0.49 13.89
N GLN A 313 14.16 1.09 13.56
CA GLN A 313 13.16 0.48 12.68
C GLN A 313 13.68 0.27 11.25
N SER A 314 14.38 1.28 10.70
CA SER A 314 15.05 1.17 9.39
C SER A 314 16.10 0.07 9.40
N LEU A 315 16.95 0.00 10.44
CA LEU A 315 17.94 -1.07 10.60
C LEU A 315 17.31 -2.45 10.69
N ASN A 316 16.20 -2.61 11.40
CA ASN A 316 15.44 -3.86 11.44
C ASN A 316 14.94 -4.25 10.06
N ARG A 317 14.31 -3.32 9.31
CA ARG A 317 13.82 -3.61 7.96
C ARG A 317 14.94 -4.08 7.03
N ILE A 318 16.12 -3.44 7.11
CA ILE A 318 17.30 -3.82 6.33
C ILE A 318 17.77 -5.23 6.70
N ALA A 319 17.84 -5.53 7.99
CA ALA A 319 18.24 -6.85 8.48
C ALA A 319 17.25 -7.93 8.01
N TYR A 320 15.95 -7.70 8.18
CA TYR A 320 14.90 -8.62 7.77
C TYR A 320 14.87 -8.82 6.24
N TYR A 321 15.04 -7.74 5.46
CA TYR A 321 15.15 -7.85 4.00
C TYR A 321 16.28 -8.77 3.56
N LYS A 322 17.46 -8.66 4.16
CA LYS A 322 18.59 -9.53 3.85
C LYS A 322 18.30 -11.00 4.13
N GLU A 323 17.62 -11.30 5.22
CA GLU A 323 17.24 -12.67 5.58
C GLU A 323 16.18 -13.25 4.63
N PHE A 324 15.10 -12.48 4.34
CA PHE A 324 14.10 -12.91 3.36
C PHE A 324 14.68 -13.01 1.94
N ALA A 325 15.55 -12.10 1.54
CA ALA A 325 16.25 -12.15 0.26
C ALA A 325 17.10 -13.42 0.15
N ASN A 326 17.86 -13.75 1.19
CA ASN A 326 18.63 -14.99 1.25
C ASN A 326 17.74 -16.24 1.13
N TYR A 327 16.64 -16.29 1.89
CA TYR A 327 15.69 -17.41 1.85
C TYR A 327 15.07 -17.58 0.44
N LEU A 328 14.62 -16.49 -0.16
CA LEU A 328 13.97 -16.47 -1.47
C LEU A 328 14.95 -16.46 -2.67
N LYS A 329 16.27 -16.57 -2.41
CA LYS A 329 17.33 -16.57 -3.43
C LYS A 329 17.35 -15.27 -4.27
N VAL A 330 17.13 -14.14 -3.62
CA VAL A 330 17.24 -12.82 -4.23
C VAL A 330 18.67 -12.30 -4.03
N PRO A 331 19.41 -11.98 -5.07
CA PRO A 331 20.70 -11.33 -4.92
C PRO A 331 20.50 -9.91 -4.38
N VAL A 332 21.30 -9.53 -3.38
CA VAL A 332 21.38 -8.17 -2.85
C VAL A 332 22.75 -7.61 -3.26
N PRO A 333 22.79 -6.75 -4.30
CA PRO A 333 24.05 -6.15 -4.76
C PRO A 333 24.72 -5.31 -3.66
N ALA A 334 26.04 -5.27 -3.66
CA ALA A 334 26.78 -4.52 -2.64
C ALA A 334 26.57 -3.01 -2.72
N ASP A 335 26.17 -2.52 -3.89
CA ASP A 335 25.85 -1.11 -4.17
C ASP A 335 24.35 -0.78 -4.06
N GLU A 336 23.49 -1.76 -3.72
CA GLU A 336 22.07 -1.49 -3.46
C GLU A 336 21.92 -0.56 -2.24
N VAL A 337 21.21 0.54 -2.43
CA VAL A 337 20.89 1.47 -1.34
C VAL A 337 19.82 0.83 -0.46
N LEU A 338 20.21 0.33 0.70
CA LEU A 338 19.33 -0.38 1.62
C LEU A 338 18.66 0.51 2.66
N GLY A 339 19.29 1.62 3.02
CA GLY A 339 18.81 2.56 4.02
C GLY A 339 18.21 3.83 3.43
N CYS A 340 17.72 4.71 4.31
CA CYS A 340 17.07 5.95 3.93
C CYS A 340 17.53 7.17 4.77
N LYS A 341 18.69 7.10 5.42
CA LYS A 341 19.33 8.25 6.06
C LYS A 341 19.72 9.33 5.04
N ARG A 342 19.91 10.56 5.47
CA ARG A 342 20.31 11.70 4.65
C ARG A 342 21.58 12.36 5.17
#